data_1b3763faa190664546e1306226e3818c
#
_entry.id   1b3763faa190664546e1306226e3818c
#
_cell.length_a   1.000
_cell.length_b   1.000
_cell.length_c   1.000
_cell.angle_alpha   90.00
_cell.angle_beta   90.00
_cell.angle_gamma   90.00
#
_symmetry.space_group_name_H-M   'P 1'
#
loop_
_entity.id
_entity.type
_entity.pdbx_description
1 polymer ?
#
loop_
_entity_poly.entity_id
_entity_poly.type
_entity_poly.pdbx_seq_one_letter_code
_entity_poly.pdbx_strand_id
1 'polypeptide(L)'
;MKKLALIFTVIFALFLSSCENPAKSRIFTEEGSKQLWRYSDYKGAEETLTKAIRYDKSNFEAYYYRGCSRTNATKYDDAIADFEKAIELKPDYADAYFNLGITYHLKHDEDKACEYYKLAEKYGRPNLEDYLKRCN
;
A
#
# COMPACT_ATOMS: atom_id res chain seq x y z
N MET A 1 26.08 -2.68 -37.24
CA MET A 1 24.75 -2.15 -36.83
C MET A 1 24.17 -2.90 -35.62
N LYS A 2 24.17 -4.24 -35.55
CA LYS A 2 23.62 -5.02 -34.41
C LYS A 2 24.30 -4.74 -33.05
N LYS A 3 25.61 -4.52 -33.02
CA LYS A 3 26.35 -4.21 -31.76
C LYS A 3 26.03 -2.83 -31.17
N LEU A 4 25.72 -1.85 -32.03
CA LEU A 4 25.36 -0.51 -31.57
C LEU A 4 23.96 -0.48 -30.92
N ALA A 5 23.01 -1.24 -31.47
CA ALA A 5 21.66 -1.38 -30.91
C ALA A 5 21.69 -2.05 -29.53
N LEU A 6 22.56 -3.05 -29.33
CA LEU A 6 22.70 -3.72 -28.02
C LEU A 6 23.28 -2.78 -26.95
N ILE A 7 24.21 -1.92 -27.31
CA ILE A 7 24.81 -0.93 -26.40
C ILE A 7 23.77 0.10 -25.99
N PHE A 8 22.94 0.59 -26.93
CA PHE A 8 21.86 1.52 -26.63
C PHE A 8 20.78 0.93 -25.73
N THR A 9 20.42 -0.35 -25.91
CA THR A 9 19.44 -1.04 -25.03
C THR A 9 19.99 -1.26 -23.63
N VAL A 10 21.27 -1.60 -23.47
CA VAL A 10 21.91 -1.77 -22.15
C VAL A 10 22.05 -0.42 -21.43
N ILE A 11 22.47 0.64 -22.14
CA ILE A 11 22.56 2.00 -21.56
C ILE A 11 21.18 2.52 -21.16
N PHE A 12 20.15 2.29 -21.98
CA PHE A 12 18.77 2.69 -21.66
C PHE A 12 18.21 1.93 -20.45
N ALA A 13 18.51 0.62 -20.33
CA ALA A 13 18.15 -0.17 -19.15
C ALA A 13 18.87 0.32 -17.87
N LEU A 14 20.14 0.73 -17.97
CA LEU A 14 20.89 1.31 -16.85
C LEU A 14 20.36 2.70 -16.45
N PHE A 15 19.88 3.50 -17.39
CA PHE A 15 19.24 4.79 -17.09
C PHE A 15 17.89 4.64 -16.40
N LEU A 16 17.10 3.60 -16.71
CA LEU A 16 15.84 3.31 -16.03
C LEU A 16 16.05 2.81 -14.58
N SER A 17 17.15 2.08 -14.33
CA SER A 17 17.51 1.61 -12.98
C SER A 17 18.05 2.73 -12.07
N SER A 18 18.49 3.86 -12.61
CA SER A 18 19.12 4.92 -11.80
C SER A 18 18.14 5.80 -11.02
N CYS A 19 16.82 5.65 -11.23
CA CYS A 19 15.79 6.43 -10.53
C CYS A 19 15.25 5.72 -9.28
N GLU A 20 15.44 4.40 -9.15
CA GLU A 20 14.99 3.66 -7.97
C GLU A 20 16.01 3.80 -6.84
N ASN A 21 15.53 4.19 -5.67
CA ASN A 21 16.34 4.32 -4.47
C ASN A 21 15.58 3.76 -3.25
N PRO A 22 15.67 2.44 -3.02
CA PRO A 22 14.96 1.79 -1.92
C PRO A 22 15.31 2.36 -0.54
N ALA A 23 16.54 2.84 -0.34
CA ALA A 23 16.95 3.46 0.92
C ALA A 23 16.18 4.77 1.18
N LYS A 24 16.05 5.62 0.17
CA LYS A 24 15.22 6.83 0.26
C LYS A 24 13.75 6.49 0.42
N SER A 25 13.26 5.48 -0.29
CA SER A 25 11.88 5.02 -0.15
C SER A 25 11.57 4.64 1.31
N ARG A 26 12.43 3.87 1.97
CA ARG A 26 12.24 3.51 3.38
C ARG A 26 12.20 4.72 4.31
N ILE A 27 13.08 5.70 4.10
CA ILE A 27 13.10 6.93 4.91
C ILE A 27 11.77 7.67 4.78
N PHE A 28 11.25 7.85 3.56
CA PHE A 28 9.96 8.50 3.36
C PHE A 28 8.79 7.66 3.85
N THR A 29 8.87 6.32 3.82
CA THR A 29 7.85 5.44 4.38
C THR A 29 7.78 5.58 5.90
N GLU A 30 8.91 5.59 6.57
CA GLU A 30 8.98 5.82 8.02
C GLU A 30 8.46 7.20 8.41
N GLU A 31 8.84 8.24 7.69
CA GLU A 31 8.35 9.60 7.94
C GLU A 31 6.84 9.71 7.72
N GLY A 32 6.32 9.19 6.61
CA GLY A 32 4.89 9.20 6.31
C GLY A 32 4.07 8.40 7.32
N SER A 33 4.57 7.27 7.80
CA SER A 33 3.91 6.50 8.85
C SER A 33 3.87 7.25 10.19
N LYS A 34 4.92 8.01 10.54
CA LYS A 34 4.92 8.90 11.71
C LYS A 34 3.90 10.02 11.57
N GLN A 35 3.81 10.66 10.40
CA GLN A 35 2.82 11.69 10.10
C GLN A 35 1.40 11.16 10.29
N LEU A 36 1.14 9.94 9.79
CA LEU A 36 -0.15 9.27 9.91
C LEU A 36 -0.52 8.98 11.37
N TRP A 37 0.34 8.23 12.10
CA TRP A 37 -0.02 7.66 13.38
C TRP A 37 0.25 8.56 14.57
N ARG A 38 1.27 9.42 14.49
CA ARG A 38 1.68 10.26 15.61
C ARG A 38 1.07 11.65 15.57
N TYR A 39 0.87 12.18 14.36
CA TYR A 39 0.43 13.56 14.17
C TYR A 39 -0.95 13.67 13.54
N SER A 40 -1.55 12.56 13.09
CA SER A 40 -2.82 12.53 12.34
C SER A 40 -2.81 13.48 11.13
N ASP A 41 -1.62 13.72 10.56
CA ASP A 41 -1.44 14.53 9.37
C ASP A 41 -1.62 13.64 8.12
N TYR A 42 -2.87 13.37 7.80
CA TYR A 42 -3.22 12.49 6.68
C TYR A 42 -2.78 13.04 5.33
N LYS A 43 -2.85 14.36 5.14
CA LYS A 43 -2.42 14.98 3.89
C LYS A 43 -0.91 14.93 3.73
N GLY A 44 -0.15 15.32 4.75
CA GLY A 44 1.31 15.24 4.74
C GLY A 44 1.82 13.81 4.59
N ALA A 45 1.16 12.84 5.26
CA ALA A 45 1.46 11.43 5.10
C ALA A 45 1.25 10.96 3.65
N GLU A 46 0.12 11.30 3.00
CA GLU A 46 -0.14 10.95 1.60
C GLU A 46 0.94 11.51 0.66
N GLU A 47 1.33 12.78 0.84
CA GLU A 47 2.37 13.43 0.03
C GLU A 47 3.74 12.76 0.23
N THR A 48 4.11 12.46 1.47
CA THR A 48 5.39 11.83 1.83
C THR A 48 5.47 10.39 1.33
N LEU A 49 4.40 9.62 1.50
CA LEU A 49 4.33 8.23 1.01
C LEU A 49 4.29 8.15 -0.51
N THR A 50 3.72 9.15 -1.18
CA THR A 50 3.82 9.27 -2.64
C THR A 50 5.26 9.49 -3.10
N LYS A 51 6.06 10.23 -2.34
CA LYS A 51 7.52 10.33 -2.62
C LYS A 51 8.21 8.98 -2.41
N ALA A 52 7.88 8.24 -1.34
CA ALA A 52 8.40 6.89 -1.11
C ALA A 52 8.17 5.99 -2.33
N ILE A 53 6.93 5.93 -2.82
CA ILE A 53 6.55 5.12 -4.00
C ILE A 53 7.30 5.56 -5.27
N ARG A 54 7.57 6.84 -5.44
CA ARG A 54 8.38 7.33 -6.58
C ARG A 54 9.82 6.84 -6.54
N TYR A 55 10.39 6.66 -5.35
CA TYR A 55 11.74 6.12 -5.18
C TYR A 55 11.80 4.59 -5.25
N ASP A 56 10.70 3.90 -4.91
CA ASP A 56 10.61 2.44 -5.01
C ASP A 56 9.13 2.04 -5.23
N LYS A 57 8.81 1.66 -6.45
CA LYS A 57 7.47 1.22 -6.85
C LYS A 57 7.11 -0.17 -6.32
N SER A 58 8.07 -0.91 -5.79
CA SER A 58 7.86 -2.23 -5.17
C SER A 58 7.72 -2.16 -3.65
N ASN A 59 7.77 -0.98 -3.06
CA ASN A 59 7.60 -0.78 -1.62
C ASN A 59 6.12 -0.94 -1.21
N PHE A 60 5.71 -2.16 -0.87
CA PHE A 60 4.34 -2.48 -0.47
C PHE A 60 3.90 -1.72 0.80
N GLU A 61 4.82 -1.45 1.74
CA GLU A 61 4.51 -0.71 2.97
C GLU A 61 4.12 0.74 2.67
N ALA A 62 4.78 1.37 1.70
CA ALA A 62 4.44 2.73 1.30
C ALA A 62 3.02 2.83 0.72
N TYR A 63 2.61 1.86 -0.11
CA TYR A 63 1.22 1.76 -0.57
C TYR A 63 0.26 1.52 0.59
N TYR A 64 0.56 0.58 1.48
CA TYR A 64 -0.25 0.27 2.64
C TYR A 64 -0.49 1.52 3.52
N TYR A 65 0.55 2.22 3.94
CA TYR A 65 0.41 3.41 4.77
C TYR A 65 -0.30 4.55 4.05
N ARG A 66 -0.10 4.70 2.73
CA ARG A 66 -0.84 5.69 1.95
C ARG A 66 -2.33 5.33 1.86
N GLY A 67 -2.67 4.06 1.71
CA GLY A 67 -4.03 3.56 1.82
C GLY A 67 -4.66 3.88 3.17
N CYS A 68 -3.94 3.64 4.28
CA CYS A 68 -4.40 4.01 5.63
C CYS A 68 -4.65 5.53 5.74
N SER A 69 -3.74 6.36 5.22
CA SER A 69 -3.90 7.81 5.21
C SER A 69 -5.16 8.23 4.43
N ARG A 70 -5.37 7.65 3.26
CA ARG A 70 -6.53 7.92 2.39
C ARG A 70 -7.84 7.46 3.01
N THR A 71 -7.86 6.31 3.70
CA THR A 71 -9.05 5.86 4.45
C THR A 71 -9.43 6.86 5.52
N ASN A 72 -8.46 7.34 6.32
CA ASN A 72 -8.71 8.35 7.34
C ASN A 72 -9.10 9.73 6.76
N ALA A 73 -8.67 10.04 5.54
CA ALA A 73 -9.08 11.22 4.79
C ALA A 73 -10.38 11.02 3.99
N THR A 74 -11.10 9.90 4.20
CA THR A 74 -12.35 9.52 3.50
C THR A 74 -12.22 9.33 1.98
N LYS A 75 -11.00 9.18 1.47
CA LYS A 75 -10.71 8.90 0.06
C LYS A 75 -10.72 7.38 -0.20
N TYR A 76 -11.87 6.74 -0.01
CA TYR A 76 -11.98 5.28 0.06
C TYR A 76 -11.57 4.56 -1.23
N ASP A 77 -11.94 5.06 -2.41
CA ASP A 77 -11.60 4.40 -3.67
C ASP A 77 -10.09 4.43 -3.94
N ASP A 78 -9.44 5.55 -3.64
CA ASP A 78 -7.99 5.66 -3.73
C ASP A 78 -7.26 4.77 -2.70
N ALA A 79 -7.84 4.63 -1.50
CA ALA A 79 -7.31 3.75 -0.46
C ALA A 79 -7.40 2.27 -0.87
N ILE A 80 -8.53 1.85 -1.45
CA ILE A 80 -8.72 0.49 -1.96
C ILE A 80 -7.64 0.16 -2.99
N ALA A 81 -7.42 1.04 -3.97
CA ALA A 81 -6.39 0.85 -5.00
C ALA A 81 -4.98 0.70 -4.40
N ASP A 82 -4.67 1.44 -3.34
CA ASP A 82 -3.39 1.33 -2.65
C ASP A 82 -3.25 0.01 -1.88
N PHE A 83 -4.29 -0.44 -1.17
CA PHE A 83 -4.25 -1.74 -0.48
C PHE A 83 -4.16 -2.91 -1.45
N GLU A 84 -4.90 -2.86 -2.56
CA GLU A 84 -4.80 -3.86 -3.63
C GLU A 84 -3.39 -3.92 -4.21
N LYS A 85 -2.74 -2.77 -4.41
CA LYS A 85 -1.34 -2.73 -4.86
C LYS A 85 -0.38 -3.27 -3.81
N ALA A 86 -0.59 -3.00 -2.53
CA ALA A 86 0.20 -3.59 -1.46
C ALA A 86 0.08 -5.12 -1.44
N ILE A 87 -1.12 -5.66 -1.65
CA ILE A 87 -1.38 -7.10 -1.74
C ILE A 87 -0.78 -7.72 -3.01
N GLU A 88 -0.86 -7.04 -4.16
CA GLU A 88 -0.19 -7.49 -5.39
C GLU A 88 1.32 -7.69 -5.15
N LEU A 89 1.95 -6.76 -4.43
CA LEU A 89 3.38 -6.80 -4.12
C LEU A 89 3.72 -7.78 -2.99
N LYS A 90 2.81 -7.98 -2.04
CA LYS A 90 2.94 -8.90 -0.90
C LYS A 90 1.62 -9.63 -0.65
N PRO A 91 1.39 -10.80 -1.30
CA PRO A 91 0.10 -11.51 -1.28
C PRO A 91 -0.36 -12.04 0.08
N ASP A 92 0.54 -12.19 1.04
CA ASP A 92 0.26 -12.63 2.42
C ASP A 92 0.16 -11.48 3.42
N TYR A 93 -0.01 -10.24 2.95
CA TYR A 93 -0.03 -9.08 3.82
C TYR A 93 -1.39 -8.92 4.53
N ALA A 94 -1.55 -9.63 5.64
CA ALA A 94 -2.77 -9.71 6.42
C ALA A 94 -3.34 -8.34 6.85
N ASP A 95 -2.48 -7.38 7.19
CA ASP A 95 -2.90 -6.02 7.56
C ASP A 95 -3.54 -5.25 6.41
N ALA A 96 -3.10 -5.47 5.17
CA ALA A 96 -3.71 -4.83 4.01
C ALA A 96 -5.11 -5.39 3.73
N TYR A 97 -5.31 -6.69 3.86
CA TYR A 97 -6.64 -7.30 3.77
C TYR A 97 -7.58 -6.76 4.85
N PHE A 98 -7.12 -6.67 6.09
CA PHE A 98 -7.93 -6.12 7.17
C PHE A 98 -8.36 -4.68 6.89
N ASN A 99 -7.43 -3.81 6.46
CA ASN A 99 -7.75 -2.42 6.18
C ASN A 99 -8.62 -2.25 4.92
N LEU A 100 -8.54 -3.16 3.94
CA LEU A 100 -9.54 -3.27 2.87
C LEU A 100 -10.93 -3.56 3.44
N GLY A 101 -11.05 -4.52 4.34
CA GLY A 101 -12.31 -4.82 5.02
C GLY A 101 -12.87 -3.60 5.74
N ILE A 102 -12.04 -2.90 6.53
CA ILE A 102 -12.44 -1.64 7.18
C ILE A 102 -12.90 -0.59 6.15
N THR A 103 -12.17 -0.43 5.06
CA THR A 103 -12.51 0.58 4.04
C THR A 103 -13.83 0.27 3.34
N TYR A 104 -14.10 -1.01 3.03
CA TYR A 104 -15.40 -1.42 2.48
C TYR A 104 -16.54 -1.28 3.48
N HIS A 105 -16.31 -1.60 4.77
CA HIS A 105 -17.27 -1.34 5.83
C HIS A 105 -17.64 0.17 5.91
N LEU A 106 -16.65 1.06 5.84
CA LEU A 106 -16.88 2.51 5.81
C LEU A 106 -17.62 2.99 4.54
N LYS A 107 -17.54 2.21 3.47
CA LYS A 107 -18.35 2.41 2.24
C LYS A 107 -19.74 1.77 2.31
N HIS A 108 -20.10 1.14 3.44
CA HIS A 108 -21.34 0.36 3.62
C HIS A 108 -21.47 -0.87 2.70
N ASP A 109 -20.34 -1.44 2.26
CA ASP A 109 -20.28 -2.69 1.50
C ASP A 109 -19.87 -3.82 2.45
N GLU A 110 -20.83 -4.31 3.24
CA GLU A 110 -20.58 -5.32 4.28
C GLU A 110 -20.17 -6.67 3.69
N ASP A 111 -20.66 -7.03 2.51
CA ASP A 111 -20.32 -8.31 1.86
C ASP A 111 -18.82 -8.35 1.54
N LYS A 112 -18.30 -7.29 0.93
CA LYS A 112 -16.86 -7.18 0.66
C LYS A 112 -16.05 -7.01 1.94
N ALA A 113 -16.53 -6.25 2.92
CA ALA A 113 -15.86 -6.13 4.21
C ALA A 113 -15.63 -7.51 4.82
N CYS A 114 -16.65 -8.36 4.84
CA CYS A 114 -16.58 -9.71 5.36
C CYS A 114 -15.65 -10.63 4.57
N GLU A 115 -15.64 -10.52 3.23
CA GLU A 115 -14.70 -11.24 2.38
C GLU A 115 -13.24 -10.94 2.80
N TYR A 116 -12.90 -9.65 2.93
CA TYR A 116 -11.56 -9.23 3.27
C TYR A 116 -11.17 -9.52 4.73
N TYR A 117 -12.10 -9.49 5.69
CA TYR A 117 -11.82 -9.94 7.06
C TYR A 117 -11.48 -11.43 7.13
N LYS A 118 -12.18 -12.28 6.38
CA LYS A 118 -11.84 -13.71 6.27
C LYS A 118 -10.48 -13.95 5.63
N LEU A 119 -10.11 -13.14 4.63
CA LEU A 119 -8.77 -13.21 4.05
C LEU A 119 -7.69 -12.74 5.03
N ALA A 120 -7.94 -11.69 5.80
CA ALA A 120 -7.03 -11.25 6.85
C ALA A 120 -6.79 -12.34 7.92
N GLU A 121 -7.84 -13.02 8.35
CA GLU A 121 -7.76 -14.18 9.26
C GLU A 121 -6.93 -15.31 8.65
N LYS A 122 -7.24 -15.67 7.40
CA LYS A 122 -6.49 -16.71 6.66
C LYS A 122 -4.99 -16.44 6.60
N TYR A 123 -4.59 -15.18 6.47
CA TYR A 123 -3.18 -14.76 6.43
C TYR A 123 -2.61 -14.41 7.80
N GLY A 124 -3.31 -14.77 8.88
CA GLY A 124 -2.78 -14.77 10.24
C GLY A 124 -2.94 -13.46 11.02
N ARG A 125 -3.87 -12.59 10.60
CA ARG A 125 -4.20 -11.43 11.41
C ARG A 125 -4.94 -11.87 12.69
N PRO A 126 -4.46 -11.49 13.88
CA PRO A 126 -5.14 -11.83 15.15
C PRO A 126 -6.32 -10.88 15.44
N ASN A 127 -7.15 -11.28 16.41
CA ASN A 127 -8.19 -10.44 17.04
C ASN A 127 -9.26 -9.95 16.04
N LEU A 128 -9.79 -10.86 15.20
CA LEU A 128 -10.82 -10.55 14.21
C LEU A 128 -12.23 -11.04 14.62
N GLU A 129 -12.38 -11.63 15.79
CA GLU A 129 -13.60 -12.29 16.24
C GLU A 129 -14.83 -11.36 16.17
N ASP A 130 -14.67 -10.11 16.58
CA ASP A 130 -15.79 -9.14 16.58
C ASP A 130 -16.16 -8.65 15.18
N TYR A 131 -15.19 -8.61 14.26
CA TYR A 131 -15.45 -8.31 12.86
C TYR A 131 -16.15 -9.48 12.15
N LEU A 132 -15.70 -10.70 12.39
CA LEU A 132 -16.23 -11.92 11.77
C LEU A 132 -17.62 -12.30 12.29
N LYS A 133 -17.96 -11.98 13.53
CA LYS A 133 -19.33 -12.16 14.07
C LYS A 133 -20.40 -11.40 13.27
N ARG A 134 -20.04 -10.30 12.65
CA ARG A 134 -20.96 -9.50 11.81
C ARG A 134 -21.13 -10.08 10.40
N CYS A 135 -20.32 -11.09 10.05
CA CYS A 135 -20.29 -11.71 8.73
C CYS A 135 -21.15 -12.97 8.60
N ASN A 136 -21.96 -13.28 9.61
CA ASN A 136 -22.83 -14.48 9.66
C ASN A 136 -24.29 -14.11 9.59
#